data_a171e646042b0aded070ce3cb637192b
#
_entry.id   a171e646042b0aded070ce3cb637192b
#
_cell.length_a   1.000
_cell.length_b   1.000
_cell.length_c   1.000
_cell.angle_alpha   90.00
_cell.angle_beta   90.00
_cell.angle_gamma   90.00
#
_symmetry.space_group_name_H-M   'P 1'
#
loop_
_entity.id
_entity.type
_entity.pdbx_description
1 polymer ?
#
loop_
_entity_poly.entity_id
_entity_poly.type
_entity_poly.pdbx_seq_one_letter_code
_entity_poly.pdbx_strand_id
1 'polypeptide(L)'
;AAGEMVLEIRRQFKEIPGLLEGKEGVKPDSKKCVDISTQAALREMVGPGIVAVSAPVIVGMTLGWDALGGLLAGSLVTGVLMALFMANAGGAWDNAKKAIEQGHIEGAAKGDAAHDAAVIGDTIGDPFKDTSGPSLNILIKLMSIVAVVLAGTGELTQNGIL
;
A
#
# COMPACT_ATOMS: atom_id res chain seq x y z
N ALA A 1 -5.62 6.83 -7.11
CA ALA A 1 -6.88 6.35 -6.49
C ALA A 1 -7.56 7.44 -5.65
N ALA A 2 -6.90 7.97 -4.61
CA ALA A 2 -7.52 8.95 -3.71
C ALA A 2 -8.05 10.21 -4.43
N GLY A 3 -7.32 10.74 -5.42
CA GLY A 3 -7.75 11.90 -6.19
C GLY A 3 -9.06 11.67 -6.96
N GLU A 4 -9.22 10.51 -7.58
CA GLU A 4 -10.45 10.15 -8.30
C GLU A 4 -11.64 10.02 -7.33
N MET A 5 -11.39 9.46 -6.14
CA MET A 5 -12.40 9.35 -5.10
C MET A 5 -12.85 10.73 -4.58
N VAL A 6 -11.92 11.65 -4.37
CA VAL A 6 -12.24 13.03 -3.95
C VAL A 6 -13.10 13.74 -5.00
N LEU A 7 -12.79 13.56 -6.28
CA LEU A 7 -13.59 14.15 -7.35
C LEU A 7 -15.02 13.59 -7.38
N GLU A 8 -15.18 12.27 -7.19
CA GLU A 8 -16.49 11.64 -7.13
C GLU A 8 -17.30 12.10 -5.91
N ILE A 9 -16.68 12.17 -4.72
CA ILE A 9 -17.36 12.66 -3.52
C ILE A 9 -17.83 14.11 -3.71
N ARG A 10 -16.98 14.97 -4.27
CA ARG A 10 -17.36 16.37 -4.58
C ARG A 10 -18.49 16.44 -5.60
N ARG A 11 -18.50 15.55 -6.61
CA ARG A 11 -19.59 15.45 -7.57
C ARG A 11 -20.90 15.08 -6.87
N GLN A 12 -20.89 14.08 -6.01
CA GLN A 12 -22.08 13.65 -5.26
C GLN A 12 -22.62 14.75 -4.36
N PHE A 13 -21.79 15.48 -3.64
CA PHE A 13 -22.21 16.62 -2.83
C PHE A 13 -22.88 17.73 -3.66
N LYS A 14 -22.45 17.91 -4.90
CA LYS A 14 -23.00 18.93 -5.80
C LYS A 14 -24.32 18.47 -6.48
N GLU A 15 -24.39 17.19 -6.84
CA GLU A 15 -25.46 16.67 -7.69
C GLU A 15 -26.58 15.97 -6.93
N ILE A 16 -26.34 15.53 -5.68
CA ILE A 16 -27.35 14.90 -4.83
C ILE A 16 -27.85 15.92 -3.81
N PRO A 17 -29.07 16.49 -4.01
CA PRO A 17 -29.59 17.51 -3.12
C PRO A 17 -29.78 16.98 -1.69
N GLY A 18 -29.26 17.71 -0.73
CA GLY A 18 -29.38 17.35 0.69
C GLY A 18 -28.33 16.38 1.22
N LEU A 19 -27.41 15.88 0.36
CA LEU A 19 -26.36 14.98 0.80
C LEU A 19 -25.32 15.69 1.69
N LEU A 20 -24.91 16.90 1.29
CA LEU A 20 -23.95 17.70 2.05
C LEU A 20 -24.51 18.13 3.40
N GLU A 21 -25.81 18.46 3.45
CA GLU A 21 -26.52 18.87 4.66
C GLU A 21 -26.92 17.67 5.55
N GLY A 22 -26.67 16.44 5.12
CA GLY A 22 -27.02 15.23 5.86
C GLY A 22 -28.51 15.02 6.06
N LYS A 23 -29.35 15.41 5.07
CA LYS A 23 -30.81 15.26 5.18
C LYS A 23 -31.21 13.81 5.34
N GLU A 24 -32.16 13.56 6.21
CA GLU A 24 -32.71 12.24 6.48
C GLU A 24 -33.26 11.59 5.19
N GLY A 25 -32.89 10.34 4.94
CA GLY A 25 -33.30 9.59 3.75
C GLY A 25 -32.40 9.82 2.50
N VAL A 26 -31.53 10.81 2.48
CA VAL A 26 -30.57 11.02 1.40
C VAL A 26 -29.32 10.17 1.64
N LYS A 27 -28.95 9.35 0.66
CA LYS A 27 -27.77 8.45 0.77
C LYS A 27 -26.79 8.72 -0.36
N PRO A 28 -25.47 8.62 -0.08
CA PRO A 28 -24.44 8.69 -1.13
C PRO A 28 -24.50 7.45 -2.04
N ASP A 29 -24.00 7.60 -3.26
CA ASP A 29 -23.73 6.45 -4.15
C ASP A 29 -22.41 5.76 -3.75
N SER A 30 -22.48 4.98 -2.68
CA SER A 30 -21.33 4.22 -2.18
C SER A 30 -20.84 3.18 -3.18
N LYS A 31 -21.74 2.62 -4.02
CA LYS A 31 -21.38 1.64 -5.05
C LYS A 31 -20.41 2.26 -6.06
N LYS A 32 -20.70 3.47 -6.50
CA LYS A 32 -19.83 4.21 -7.42
C LYS A 32 -18.46 4.51 -6.79
N CYS A 33 -18.41 4.86 -5.53
CA CYS A 33 -17.16 5.07 -4.81
C CYS A 33 -16.32 3.79 -4.72
N VAL A 34 -16.95 2.65 -4.40
CA VAL A 34 -16.26 1.34 -4.35
C VAL A 34 -15.73 0.95 -5.73
N ASP A 35 -16.52 1.15 -6.79
CA ASP A 35 -16.13 0.85 -8.17
C ASP A 35 -14.88 1.65 -8.58
N ILE A 36 -14.89 2.97 -8.37
CA ILE A 36 -13.75 3.85 -8.65
C ILE A 36 -12.51 3.41 -7.86
N SER A 37 -12.65 3.16 -6.56
CA SER A 37 -11.55 2.74 -5.70
C SER A 37 -10.94 1.42 -6.17
N THR A 38 -11.78 0.45 -6.51
CA THR A 38 -11.34 -0.88 -6.97
C THR A 38 -10.60 -0.79 -8.31
N GLN A 39 -11.17 -0.06 -9.28
CA GLN A 39 -10.53 0.11 -10.59
C GLN A 39 -9.19 0.84 -10.50
N ALA A 40 -9.12 1.90 -9.69
CA ALA A 40 -7.89 2.64 -9.48
C ALA A 40 -6.83 1.76 -8.79
N ALA A 41 -7.20 1.01 -7.74
CA ALA A 41 -6.31 0.10 -7.05
C ALA A 41 -5.73 -0.98 -7.99
N LEU A 42 -6.57 -1.61 -8.81
CA LEU A 42 -6.12 -2.62 -9.77
C LEU A 42 -5.14 -2.04 -10.79
N ARG A 43 -5.40 -0.84 -11.31
CA ARG A 43 -4.52 -0.15 -12.26
C ARG A 43 -3.15 0.14 -11.65
N GLU A 44 -3.11 0.66 -10.43
CA GLU A 44 -1.88 1.02 -9.73
C GLU A 44 -1.03 -0.22 -9.37
N MET A 45 -1.64 -1.39 -9.20
CA MET A 45 -0.92 -2.63 -8.90
C MET A 45 -0.21 -3.26 -10.11
N VAL A 46 -0.56 -2.88 -11.33
CA VAL A 46 0.01 -3.48 -12.56
C VAL A 46 1.53 -3.23 -12.64
N GLY A 47 1.97 -2.00 -12.44
CA GLY A 47 3.40 -1.64 -12.51
C GLY A 47 4.27 -2.43 -11.53
N PRO A 48 4.03 -2.34 -10.22
CA PRO A 48 4.74 -3.13 -9.23
C PRO A 48 4.67 -4.64 -9.47
N GLY A 49 3.50 -5.15 -9.90
CA GLY A 49 3.32 -6.57 -10.24
C GLY A 49 4.20 -7.03 -11.39
N ILE A 50 4.31 -6.24 -12.46
CA ILE A 50 5.22 -6.52 -13.57
C ILE A 50 6.67 -6.57 -13.09
N VAL A 51 7.11 -5.62 -12.28
CA VAL A 51 8.48 -5.60 -11.74
C VAL A 51 8.74 -6.83 -10.87
N ALA A 52 7.80 -7.20 -9.99
CA ALA A 52 7.94 -8.35 -9.11
C ALA A 52 8.03 -9.68 -9.86
N VAL A 53 7.36 -9.81 -11.00
CA VAL A 53 7.42 -11.02 -11.83
C VAL A 53 8.65 -11.00 -12.74
N SER A 54 8.93 -9.87 -13.40
CA SER A 54 10.00 -9.79 -14.39
C SER A 54 11.40 -9.79 -13.78
N ALA A 55 11.59 -9.19 -12.60
CA ALA A 55 12.92 -9.10 -11.99
C ALA A 55 13.57 -10.48 -11.74
N PRO A 56 12.94 -11.46 -11.07
CA PRO A 56 13.54 -12.77 -10.86
C PRO A 56 13.74 -13.52 -12.19
N VAL A 57 12.83 -13.36 -13.16
CA VAL A 57 12.97 -13.98 -14.49
C VAL A 57 14.20 -13.43 -15.21
N ILE A 58 14.31 -12.10 -15.31
CA ILE A 58 15.45 -11.45 -15.99
C ILE A 58 16.76 -11.84 -15.31
N VAL A 59 16.83 -11.71 -13.99
CA VAL A 59 18.07 -12.01 -13.25
C VAL A 59 18.43 -13.50 -13.35
N GLY A 60 17.48 -14.39 -13.17
CA GLY A 60 17.73 -15.83 -13.27
C GLY A 60 18.20 -16.25 -14.66
N MET A 61 17.56 -15.74 -15.72
CA MET A 61 17.90 -16.09 -17.10
C MET A 61 19.21 -15.48 -17.58
N THR A 62 19.54 -14.27 -17.11
CA THR A 62 20.76 -13.57 -17.61
C THR A 62 21.98 -13.79 -16.73
N LEU A 63 21.81 -13.85 -15.42
CA LEU A 63 22.89 -13.91 -14.43
C LEU A 63 22.97 -15.24 -13.67
N GLY A 64 21.98 -16.11 -13.82
CA GLY A 64 21.98 -17.44 -13.26
C GLY A 64 21.55 -17.56 -11.80
N TRP A 65 21.80 -18.73 -11.20
CA TRP A 65 21.34 -19.15 -9.88
C TRP A 65 21.84 -18.26 -8.75
N ASP A 66 23.12 -17.95 -8.74
CA ASP A 66 23.76 -17.24 -7.64
C ASP A 66 23.20 -15.82 -7.53
N ALA A 67 23.02 -15.16 -8.68
CA ALA A 67 22.43 -13.84 -8.75
C ALA A 67 20.93 -13.85 -8.36
N LEU A 68 20.17 -14.87 -8.77
CA LEU A 68 18.78 -15.04 -8.38
C LEU A 68 18.66 -15.25 -6.87
N GLY A 69 19.53 -16.09 -6.29
CA GLY A 69 19.61 -16.29 -4.84
C GLY A 69 19.92 -14.98 -4.10
N GLY A 70 20.87 -14.21 -4.60
CA GLY A 70 21.20 -12.88 -4.07
C GLY A 70 20.04 -11.89 -4.14
N LEU A 71 19.32 -11.84 -5.28
CA LEU A 71 18.12 -11.03 -5.44
C LEU A 71 17.07 -11.39 -4.41
N LEU A 72 16.78 -12.69 -4.23
CA LEU A 72 15.76 -13.15 -3.28
C LEU A 72 16.15 -12.85 -1.84
N ALA A 73 17.40 -13.12 -1.44
CA ALA A 73 17.89 -12.82 -0.10
C ALA A 73 17.83 -11.31 0.20
N GLY A 74 18.31 -10.49 -0.73
CA GLY A 74 18.28 -9.04 -0.60
C GLY A 74 16.86 -8.48 -0.53
N SER A 75 15.97 -8.92 -1.42
CA SER A 75 14.58 -8.48 -1.44
C SER A 75 13.81 -8.93 -0.19
N LEU A 76 14.08 -10.12 0.33
CA LEU A 76 13.47 -10.61 1.56
C LEU A 76 13.88 -9.77 2.76
N VAL A 77 15.18 -9.56 2.96
CA VAL A 77 15.70 -8.80 4.10
C VAL A 77 15.20 -7.36 4.06
N THR A 78 15.43 -6.66 2.95
CA THR A 78 15.03 -5.24 2.82
C THR A 78 13.52 -5.09 2.82
N GLY A 79 12.79 -5.95 2.12
CA GLY A 79 11.35 -5.88 2.02
C GLY A 79 10.65 -6.17 3.34
N VAL A 80 11.10 -7.15 4.13
CA VAL A 80 10.55 -7.43 5.47
C VAL A 80 10.80 -6.26 6.40
N LEU A 81 12.04 -5.73 6.44
CA LEU A 81 12.36 -4.57 7.28
C LEU A 81 11.52 -3.35 6.91
N MET A 82 11.39 -3.06 5.60
CA MET A 82 10.56 -1.94 5.13
C MET A 82 9.08 -2.14 5.41
N ALA A 83 8.54 -3.35 5.23
CA ALA A 83 7.15 -3.65 5.53
C ALA A 83 6.84 -3.46 7.02
N LEU A 84 7.70 -3.96 7.90
CA LEU A 84 7.58 -3.78 9.34
C LEU A 84 7.71 -2.30 9.74
N PHE A 85 8.69 -1.59 9.18
CA PHE A 85 8.86 -0.16 9.42
C PHE A 85 7.61 0.63 9.03
N MET A 86 7.11 0.44 7.81
CA MET A 86 5.94 1.18 7.32
C MET A 86 4.69 0.87 8.13
N ALA A 87 4.42 -0.41 8.44
CA ALA A 87 3.28 -0.80 9.25
C ALA A 87 3.33 -0.20 10.67
N ASN A 88 4.47 -0.26 11.32
CA ASN A 88 4.63 0.23 12.69
C ASN A 88 4.66 1.76 12.75
N ALA A 89 5.39 2.43 11.85
CA ALA A 89 5.44 3.88 11.80
C ALA A 89 4.05 4.48 11.49
N GLY A 90 3.35 3.93 10.49
CA GLY A 90 1.98 4.35 10.16
C GLY A 90 0.99 4.10 11.31
N GLY A 91 1.08 2.93 11.94
CA GLY A 91 0.27 2.59 13.12
C GLY A 91 0.55 3.48 14.32
N ALA A 92 1.80 3.90 14.52
CA ALA A 92 2.18 4.79 15.62
C ALA A 92 1.51 6.18 15.49
N TRP A 93 1.49 6.76 14.29
CA TRP A 93 0.82 8.03 14.04
C TRP A 93 -0.69 7.96 14.23
N ASP A 94 -1.33 6.92 13.72
CA ASP A 94 -2.78 6.68 13.93
C ASP A 94 -3.11 6.53 15.44
N ASN A 95 -2.31 5.76 16.16
CA ASN A 95 -2.48 5.60 17.60
C ASN A 95 -2.23 6.90 18.37
N ALA A 96 -1.23 7.70 17.99
CA ALA A 96 -0.98 9.00 18.60
C ALA A 96 -2.17 9.95 18.42
N LYS A 97 -2.70 10.05 17.19
CA LYS A 97 -3.91 10.84 16.91
C LYS A 97 -5.10 10.39 17.77
N LYS A 98 -5.38 9.09 17.80
CA LYS A 98 -6.47 8.52 18.59
C LYS A 98 -6.28 8.75 20.09
N ALA A 99 -5.06 8.62 20.61
CA ALA A 99 -4.78 8.87 22.02
C ALA A 99 -5.07 10.31 22.44
N ILE A 100 -4.73 11.28 21.57
CA ILE A 100 -5.08 12.70 21.79
C ILE A 100 -6.60 12.89 21.74
N GLU A 101 -7.27 12.35 20.72
CA GLU A 101 -8.74 12.49 20.55
C GLU A 101 -9.53 11.87 21.69
N GLN A 102 -8.99 10.83 22.32
CA GLN A 102 -9.60 10.13 23.47
C GLN A 102 -9.22 10.76 24.83
N GLY A 103 -8.39 11.81 24.83
CA GLY A 103 -7.96 12.48 26.05
C GLY A 103 -6.95 11.69 26.90
N HIS A 104 -6.23 10.74 26.31
CA HIS A 104 -5.21 9.95 27.01
C HIS A 104 -3.86 10.67 27.14
N ILE A 105 -3.69 11.80 26.45
CA ILE A 105 -2.46 12.58 26.48
C ILE A 105 -2.69 13.86 27.28
N GLU A 106 -2.03 14.00 28.42
CA GLU A 106 -2.11 15.19 29.24
C GLU A 106 -1.55 16.40 28.50
N GLY A 107 -2.27 17.51 28.52
CA GLY A 107 -1.87 18.75 27.86
C GLY A 107 -2.10 18.78 26.34
N ALA A 108 -2.74 17.75 25.77
CA ALA A 108 -3.11 17.71 24.37
C ALA A 108 -4.61 17.42 24.21
N ALA A 109 -5.28 18.15 23.32
CA ALA A 109 -6.70 18.01 23.06
C ALA A 109 -7.01 18.07 21.57
N LYS A 110 -8.17 17.54 21.19
CA LYS A 110 -8.65 17.61 19.81
C LYS A 110 -8.77 19.05 19.34
N GLY A 111 -8.08 19.38 18.25
CA GLY A 111 -8.06 20.71 17.63
C GLY A 111 -6.93 21.63 18.09
N ASP A 112 -6.02 21.14 18.94
CA ASP A 112 -4.80 21.88 19.28
C ASP A 112 -3.63 21.56 18.34
N ALA A 113 -2.50 22.24 18.50
CA ALA A 113 -1.31 22.06 17.65
C ALA A 113 -0.73 20.64 17.70
N ALA A 114 -0.84 19.95 18.84
CA ALA A 114 -0.39 18.56 18.97
C ALA A 114 -1.31 17.61 18.19
N HIS A 115 -2.61 17.83 18.24
CA HIS A 115 -3.59 17.09 17.44
C HIS A 115 -3.36 17.32 15.94
N ASP A 116 -3.17 18.57 15.51
CA ASP A 116 -2.92 18.90 14.10
C ASP A 116 -1.64 18.22 13.57
N ALA A 117 -0.57 18.22 14.37
CA ALA A 117 0.66 17.49 14.04
C ALA A 117 0.43 15.98 13.93
N ALA A 118 -0.36 15.38 14.83
CA ALA A 118 -0.70 13.98 14.80
C ALA A 118 -1.56 13.61 13.58
N VAL A 119 -2.49 14.48 13.19
CA VAL A 119 -3.30 14.32 11.95
C VAL A 119 -2.44 14.36 10.70
N ILE A 120 -1.45 15.26 10.63
CA ILE A 120 -0.49 15.31 9.53
C ILE A 120 0.32 14.01 9.46
N GLY A 121 0.82 13.54 10.61
CA GLY A 121 1.56 12.29 10.72
C GLY A 121 0.73 11.08 10.28
N ASP A 122 -0.51 10.99 10.72
CA ASP A 122 -1.46 9.94 10.35
C ASP A 122 -1.78 9.96 8.84
N THR A 123 -1.98 11.14 8.26
CA THR A 123 -2.20 11.30 6.82
C THR A 123 -1.03 10.76 5.98
N ILE A 124 0.20 10.87 6.47
CA ILE A 124 1.41 10.30 5.86
C ILE A 124 1.51 8.81 6.19
N GLY A 125 1.16 8.43 7.41
CA GLY A 125 1.26 7.07 7.92
C GLY A 125 0.25 6.09 7.34
N ASP A 126 -0.96 6.54 7.01
CA ASP A 126 -2.03 5.71 6.44
C ASP A 126 -1.60 5.00 5.15
N PRO A 127 -1.01 5.66 4.14
CA PRO A 127 -0.46 4.97 2.97
C PRO A 127 0.62 3.95 3.33
N PHE A 128 1.39 4.17 4.37
CA PHE A 128 2.44 3.24 4.81
C PHE A 128 1.85 1.97 5.40
N LYS A 129 0.91 2.09 6.36
CA LYS A 129 0.35 0.93 7.06
C LYS A 129 -0.67 0.17 6.21
N ASP A 130 -1.49 0.89 5.43
CA ASP A 130 -2.66 0.32 4.76
C ASP A 130 -2.41 0.00 3.28
N THR A 131 -1.34 0.52 2.68
CA THR A 131 -1.01 0.32 1.26
C THR A 131 0.39 -0.25 1.06
N SER A 132 1.44 0.53 1.35
CA SER A 132 2.82 0.15 1.00
C SER A 132 3.34 -1.03 1.80
N GLY A 133 3.10 -1.08 3.11
CA GLY A 133 3.49 -2.20 3.97
C GLY A 133 2.88 -3.53 3.52
N PRO A 134 1.56 -3.66 3.41
CA PRO A 134 0.91 -4.85 2.89
C PRO A 134 1.33 -5.22 1.47
N SER A 135 1.52 -4.24 0.57
CA SER A 135 1.95 -4.47 -0.81
C SER A 135 3.33 -5.10 -0.89
N LEU A 136 4.30 -4.63 -0.11
CA LEU A 136 5.64 -5.21 -0.05
C LEU A 136 5.60 -6.69 0.33
N ASN A 137 4.77 -7.07 1.29
CA ASN A 137 4.61 -8.47 1.70
C ASN A 137 4.10 -9.35 0.55
N ILE A 138 3.14 -8.84 -0.24
CA ILE A 138 2.62 -9.56 -1.42
C ILE A 138 3.69 -9.66 -2.51
N LEU A 139 4.41 -8.57 -2.80
CA LEU A 139 5.45 -8.53 -3.83
C LEU A 139 6.60 -9.49 -3.53
N ILE A 140 7.07 -9.56 -2.28
CA ILE A 140 8.11 -10.51 -1.87
C ILE A 140 7.65 -11.95 -2.10
N LYS A 141 6.42 -12.29 -1.73
CA LYS A 141 5.85 -13.62 -1.95
C LYS A 141 5.76 -13.95 -3.44
N LEU A 142 5.30 -12.99 -4.25
CA LEU A 142 5.18 -13.18 -5.70
C LEU A 142 6.56 -13.42 -6.33
N MET A 143 7.57 -12.63 -5.99
CA MET A 143 8.95 -12.82 -6.46
C MET A 143 9.49 -14.21 -6.07
N SER A 144 9.25 -14.63 -4.83
CA SER A 144 9.70 -15.93 -4.34
C SER A 144 9.04 -17.09 -5.09
N ILE A 145 7.74 -17.00 -5.36
CA ILE A 145 7.00 -18.03 -6.12
C ILE A 145 7.54 -18.11 -7.55
N VAL A 146 7.72 -16.97 -8.22
CA VAL A 146 8.27 -16.92 -9.59
C VAL A 146 9.66 -17.54 -9.63
N ALA A 147 10.52 -17.20 -8.68
CA ALA A 147 11.87 -17.77 -8.61
C ALA A 147 11.88 -19.28 -8.38
N VAL A 148 11.01 -19.80 -7.49
CA VAL A 148 10.88 -21.24 -7.25
C VAL A 148 10.39 -21.97 -8.51
N VAL A 149 9.40 -21.41 -9.21
CA VAL A 149 8.91 -21.99 -10.47
C VAL A 149 10.03 -22.01 -11.51
N LEU A 150 10.74 -20.89 -11.68
CA LEU A 150 11.85 -20.80 -12.63
C LEU A 150 12.97 -21.79 -12.29
N ALA A 151 13.29 -21.93 -11.02
CA ALA A 151 14.22 -22.93 -10.52
C ALA A 151 13.79 -24.36 -10.83
N GLY A 152 12.51 -24.65 -10.73
CA GLY A 152 11.94 -25.98 -10.99
C GLY A 152 11.95 -26.39 -12.47
N THR A 153 12.14 -25.46 -13.42
CA THR A 153 12.24 -25.79 -14.85
C THR A 153 13.53 -26.56 -15.19
N GLY A 154 14.57 -26.46 -14.37
CA GLY A 154 15.88 -27.06 -14.61
C GLY A 154 16.67 -26.39 -15.75
N GLU A 155 16.19 -25.31 -16.32
CA GLU A 155 16.82 -24.61 -17.45
C GLU A 155 17.86 -23.58 -17.00
N LEU A 156 17.84 -23.17 -15.73
CA LEU A 156 18.82 -22.25 -15.19
C LEU A 156 20.18 -22.91 -15.00
N THR A 157 21.21 -22.28 -15.49
CA THR A 157 22.61 -22.64 -15.22
C THR A 157 23.24 -21.65 -14.23
N GLN A 158 24.49 -21.91 -13.86
CA GLN A 158 25.24 -21.00 -12.99
C GLN A 158 25.43 -19.62 -13.62
N ASN A 159 25.48 -19.56 -14.95
CA ASN A 159 25.71 -18.34 -15.73
C ASN A 159 24.46 -17.82 -16.47
N GLY A 160 23.27 -18.36 -16.17
CA GLY A 160 22.04 -18.07 -16.90
C GLY A 160 21.83 -18.97 -18.12
N ILE A 161 20.77 -18.66 -18.88
CA ILE A 161 20.43 -19.36 -20.13
C ILE A 161 21.01 -18.62 -21.35
N LEU A 162 21.28 -17.31 -21.19
CA LEU A 162 21.73 -16.41 -22.25
C LEU A 162 23.24 -16.18 -22.17
#